data_0350fff5f7167c222ea4c404d4d4342a
#
_entry.id   0350fff5f7167c222ea4c404d4d4342a
#
_cell.length_a   1.000
_cell.length_b   1.000
_cell.length_c   1.000
_cell.angle_alpha   90.00
_cell.angle_beta   90.00
_cell.angle_gamma   90.00
#
_symmetry.space_group_name_H-M   'P 1'
#
loop_
_entity.id
_entity.type
_entity.pdbx_description
1 polymer ?
#
loop_
_entity_poly.entity_id
_entity_poly.type
_entity_poly.pdbx_seq_one_letter_code
_entity_poly.pdbx_strand_id
1 'polypeptide(L)'
;SRGFAENLFLKSNTPSLILQIPMVLGEGDYACEALKKNALSRINFTFRKLSLEQPIYAKDIIDVINIDINRTLKENHSSIGIKALAGPTSLTREKLIMKAAKQLGVKVKVFSLPLFLGYTLARICGMLFSHPPITRAMLGVLDHDDDIDPLPSSKELGINLTALDEMLEATISA
;
A
#
# COMPACT_ATOMS: atom_id res chain seq x y z
N SER A 1 -8.52 -13.08 -10.11
CA SER A 1 -7.36 -12.75 -9.28
C SER A 1 -6.39 -11.86 -10.07
N ARG A 2 -5.58 -11.06 -9.37
CA ARG A 2 -4.63 -10.12 -9.99
C ARG A 2 -3.71 -10.82 -10.98
N GLY A 3 -3.08 -11.92 -10.63
CA GLY A 3 -2.19 -12.66 -11.51
C GLY A 3 -2.85 -13.20 -12.80
N PHE A 4 -4.17 -13.42 -12.82
CA PHE A 4 -4.88 -13.76 -14.05
C PHE A 4 -4.97 -12.55 -14.99
N ALA A 5 -5.27 -11.37 -14.46
CA ALA A 5 -5.30 -10.13 -15.24
C ALA A 5 -3.91 -9.78 -15.81
N GLU A 6 -2.86 -9.88 -14.99
CA GLU A 6 -1.47 -9.68 -15.42
C GLU A 6 -1.11 -10.62 -16.59
N ASN A 7 -1.44 -11.91 -16.47
CA ASN A 7 -1.20 -12.89 -17.53
C ASN A 7 -1.95 -12.59 -18.83
N LEU A 8 -3.17 -12.04 -18.75
CA LEU A 8 -3.93 -11.64 -19.95
C LEU A 8 -3.24 -10.46 -20.66
N PHE A 9 -2.80 -9.46 -19.92
CA PHE A 9 -2.07 -8.31 -20.49
C PHE A 9 -0.75 -8.73 -21.11
N LEU A 10 0.03 -9.57 -20.44
CA LEU A 10 1.31 -10.07 -20.96
C LEU A 10 1.17 -10.92 -22.23
N LYS A 11 0.04 -11.63 -22.39
CA LYS A 11 -0.26 -12.41 -23.59
C LYS A 11 -0.90 -11.59 -24.71
N SER A 12 -1.32 -10.37 -24.42
CA SER A 12 -1.86 -9.46 -25.43
C SER A 12 -0.73 -8.89 -26.30
N ASN A 13 -1.03 -8.54 -27.55
CA ASN A 13 -0.08 -7.83 -28.43
C ASN A 13 0.01 -6.33 -28.11
N THR A 14 -0.64 -5.88 -27.03
CA THR A 14 -0.63 -4.47 -26.61
C THR A 14 0.55 -4.24 -25.67
N PRO A 15 1.47 -3.33 -25.99
CA PRO A 15 2.53 -2.93 -25.07
C PRO A 15 1.91 -2.43 -23.76
N SER A 16 2.31 -3.03 -22.64
CA SER A 16 1.69 -2.74 -21.34
C SER A 16 2.73 -2.68 -20.24
N LEU A 17 2.69 -1.63 -19.45
CA LEU A 17 3.41 -1.52 -18.17
C LEU A 17 2.47 -1.88 -17.03
N ILE A 18 2.82 -2.91 -16.28
CA ILE A 18 2.08 -3.37 -15.11
C ILE A 18 2.87 -2.98 -13.86
N LEU A 19 2.31 -2.09 -13.05
CA LEU A 19 2.90 -1.69 -11.79
C LEU A 19 2.29 -2.52 -10.65
N GLN A 20 3.12 -3.30 -9.97
CA GLN A 20 2.73 -3.99 -8.74
C GLN A 20 3.07 -3.09 -7.56
N ILE A 21 2.02 -2.59 -6.91
CA ILE A 21 2.13 -1.58 -5.86
C ILE A 21 1.56 -2.18 -4.57
N PRO A 22 2.31 -2.11 -3.42
CA PRO A 22 1.83 -2.64 -2.15
C PRO A 22 0.76 -1.71 -1.54
N MET A 23 1.14 -0.81 -0.67
CA MET A 23 0.26 0.13 0.01
C MET A 23 0.44 1.54 -0.57
N VAL A 24 -0.65 2.19 -0.96
CA VAL A 24 -0.63 3.58 -1.45
C VAL A 24 -1.11 4.50 -0.33
N LEU A 25 -0.41 5.62 -0.14
CA LEU A 25 -0.86 6.73 0.70
C LEU A 25 -1.08 7.97 -0.17
N GLY A 26 -2.29 8.52 -0.11
CA GLY A 26 -2.68 9.73 -0.81
C GLY A 26 -3.72 10.52 -0.01
N GLU A 27 -3.90 11.78 -0.32
CA GLU A 27 -4.92 12.61 0.31
C GLU A 27 -6.32 12.05 0.03
N GLY A 28 -7.13 11.82 1.08
CA GLY A 28 -8.49 11.32 0.96
C GLY A 28 -8.61 9.84 0.56
N ASP A 29 -7.50 9.12 0.47
CA ASP A 29 -7.47 7.69 0.19
C ASP A 29 -7.87 6.87 1.43
N TYR A 30 -8.50 5.71 1.19
CA TYR A 30 -8.99 4.82 2.24
C TYR A 30 -7.88 4.34 3.19
N ALA A 31 -6.69 4.00 2.67
CA ALA A 31 -5.58 3.52 3.49
C ALA A 31 -5.04 4.65 4.38
N CYS A 32 -4.98 5.87 3.87
CA CYS A 32 -4.59 7.07 4.60
C CYS A 32 -5.57 7.39 5.73
N GLU A 33 -6.87 7.38 5.44
CA GLU A 33 -7.93 7.59 6.44
C GLU A 33 -7.93 6.51 7.52
N ALA A 34 -7.74 5.25 7.14
CA ALA A 34 -7.60 4.14 8.08
C ALA A 34 -6.36 4.30 8.97
N LEU A 35 -5.22 4.71 8.40
CA LEU A 35 -3.99 4.98 9.15
C LEU A 35 -4.17 6.15 10.11
N LYS A 36 -4.79 7.25 9.67
CA LYS A 36 -5.12 8.43 10.51
C LYS A 36 -6.02 8.03 11.67
N LYS A 37 -7.07 7.28 11.43
CA LYS A 37 -7.97 6.76 12.47
C LYS A 37 -7.23 5.87 13.47
N ASN A 38 -6.36 4.98 13.00
CA ASN A 38 -5.55 4.12 13.84
C ASN A 38 -4.56 4.92 14.69
N ALA A 39 -3.94 5.93 14.11
CA ALA A 39 -2.98 6.82 14.78
C ALA A 39 -3.61 7.68 15.89
N LEU A 40 -4.84 8.16 15.67
CA LEU A 40 -5.58 8.95 16.65
C LEU A 40 -6.11 8.14 17.83
N SER A 41 -6.18 6.81 17.71
CA SER A 41 -6.63 5.93 18.78
C SER A 41 -5.54 5.77 19.84
N ARG A 42 -5.83 6.12 21.11
CA ARG A 42 -4.86 5.91 22.21
C ARG A 42 -4.45 4.47 22.39
N ILE A 43 -5.37 3.54 22.09
CA ILE A 43 -5.16 2.10 22.10
C ILE A 43 -5.65 1.59 20.74
N ASN A 44 -4.76 0.94 20.01
CA ASN A 44 -5.06 0.35 18.70
C ASN A 44 -4.87 -1.16 18.73
N PHE A 45 -5.85 -1.88 18.21
CA PHE A 45 -5.79 -3.34 18.03
C PHE A 45 -5.67 -3.63 16.54
N THR A 46 -4.59 -4.28 16.15
CA THR A 46 -4.35 -4.67 14.76
C THR A 46 -3.94 -6.12 14.65
N PHE A 47 -4.23 -6.74 13.51
CA PHE A 47 -3.71 -8.08 13.22
C PHE A 47 -2.26 -7.98 12.74
N ARG A 48 -1.41 -8.94 13.16
CA ARG A 48 -0.01 -9.02 12.72
C ARG A 48 0.72 -7.67 12.78
N LYS A 49 0.80 -7.07 13.96
CA LYS A 49 1.46 -5.77 14.15
C LYS A 49 2.92 -5.70 13.66
N LEU A 50 3.57 -6.86 13.55
CA LEU A 50 4.95 -7.01 13.07
C LEU A 50 5.04 -7.27 11.57
N SER A 51 3.92 -7.42 10.83
CA SER A 51 3.97 -7.53 9.38
C SER A 51 4.56 -6.26 8.76
N LEU A 52 5.35 -6.44 7.69
CA LEU A 52 5.99 -5.35 6.99
C LEU A 52 5.00 -4.67 6.05
N GLU A 53 5.02 -3.36 6.07
CA GLU A 53 4.28 -2.46 5.19
C GLU A 53 5.29 -1.54 4.51
N GLN A 54 5.11 -1.31 3.22
CA GLN A 54 6.00 -0.45 2.45
C GLN A 54 5.18 0.56 1.63
N PRO A 55 4.67 1.61 2.29
CA PRO A 55 3.80 2.57 1.63
C PRO A 55 4.55 3.41 0.60
N ILE A 56 3.90 3.64 -0.54
CA ILE A 56 4.34 4.57 -1.57
C ILE A 56 3.38 5.76 -1.66
N TYR A 57 3.91 6.94 -1.99
CA TYR A 57 3.10 8.13 -2.16
C TYR A 57 2.33 8.09 -3.48
N ALA A 58 1.05 8.43 -3.45
CA ALA A 58 0.21 8.46 -4.65
C ALA A 58 0.77 9.37 -5.75
N LYS A 59 1.40 10.48 -5.36
CA LYS A 59 2.05 11.40 -6.30
C LYS A 59 3.21 10.75 -7.06
N ASP A 60 4.03 9.93 -6.38
CA ASP A 60 5.15 9.23 -7.03
C ASP A 60 4.62 8.28 -8.14
N ILE A 61 3.47 7.66 -7.92
CA ILE A 61 2.82 6.80 -8.92
C ILE A 61 2.35 7.62 -10.12
N ILE A 62 1.74 8.78 -9.87
CA ILE A 62 1.30 9.71 -10.91
C ILE A 62 2.50 10.19 -11.72
N ASP A 63 3.61 10.50 -11.07
CA ASP A 63 4.84 10.93 -11.72
C ASP A 63 5.42 9.83 -12.63
N VAL A 64 5.42 8.56 -12.18
CA VAL A 64 5.79 7.41 -13.02
C VAL A 64 4.93 7.32 -14.26
N ILE A 65 3.61 7.40 -14.09
CA ILE A 65 2.65 7.31 -15.21
C ILE A 65 2.91 8.45 -16.22
N ASN A 66 3.11 9.67 -15.73
CA ASN A 66 3.38 10.82 -16.58
C ASN A 66 4.72 10.69 -17.33
N ILE A 67 5.76 10.19 -16.68
CA ILE A 67 7.07 9.94 -17.31
C ILE A 67 6.92 8.89 -18.42
N ASP A 68 6.23 7.78 -18.15
CA ASP A 68 6.06 6.70 -19.14
C ASP A 68 5.22 7.15 -20.33
N ILE A 69 4.14 7.90 -20.11
CA ILE A 69 3.34 8.51 -21.18
C ILE A 69 4.20 9.45 -22.03
N ASN A 70 4.98 10.33 -21.40
CA ASN A 70 5.82 11.28 -22.13
C ASN A 70 6.92 10.58 -22.94
N ARG A 71 7.53 9.51 -22.41
CA ARG A 71 8.50 8.68 -23.15
C ARG A 71 7.84 8.01 -24.35
N THR A 72 6.65 7.45 -24.16
CA THR A 72 5.91 6.79 -25.24
C THR A 72 5.57 7.78 -26.37
N LEU A 73 5.09 8.97 -26.02
CA LEU A 73 4.67 9.98 -27.01
C LEU A 73 5.84 10.64 -27.76
N LYS A 74 6.97 10.88 -27.08
CA LYS A 74 8.10 11.63 -27.65
C LYS A 74 9.16 10.74 -28.29
N GLU A 75 9.42 9.59 -27.67
CA GLU A 75 10.55 8.71 -28.00
C GLU A 75 10.09 7.42 -28.68
N ASN A 76 8.79 7.24 -28.86
CA ASN A 76 8.18 5.99 -29.32
C ASN A 76 8.68 4.76 -28.53
N HIS A 77 9.03 5.00 -27.25
CA HIS A 77 9.55 4.00 -26.32
C HIS A 77 8.59 3.86 -25.14
N SER A 78 7.93 2.72 -25.04
CA SER A 78 7.08 2.41 -23.89
C SER A 78 7.77 1.38 -23.01
N SER A 79 7.68 1.58 -21.70
CA SER A 79 8.09 0.57 -20.75
C SER A 79 7.13 -0.62 -20.85
N ILE A 80 7.67 -1.83 -21.00
CA ILE A 80 6.88 -3.06 -21.13
C ILE A 80 7.24 -4.00 -20.00
N GLY A 81 6.24 -4.66 -19.47
CA GLY A 81 6.40 -5.72 -18.49
C GLY A 81 5.88 -5.39 -17.10
N ILE A 82 6.30 -6.20 -16.13
CA ILE A 82 5.88 -6.07 -14.73
C ILE A 82 7.00 -5.39 -13.95
N LYS A 83 6.66 -4.33 -13.22
CA LYS A 83 7.56 -3.63 -12.31
C LYS A 83 6.94 -3.57 -10.92
N ALA A 84 7.70 -3.99 -9.91
CA ALA A 84 7.32 -3.76 -8.53
C ALA A 84 7.73 -2.34 -8.15
N LEU A 85 6.77 -1.53 -7.73
CA LEU A 85 6.99 -0.14 -7.33
C LEU A 85 6.51 0.04 -5.90
N ALA A 86 7.43 0.15 -4.97
CA ALA A 86 7.17 0.33 -3.55
C ALA A 86 7.84 1.60 -3.02
N GLY A 87 7.40 2.07 -1.87
CA GLY A 87 8.01 3.24 -1.23
C GLY A 87 9.43 2.95 -0.72
N PRO A 88 10.17 4.01 -0.32
CA PRO A 88 11.60 3.89 0.01
C PRO A 88 11.87 3.14 1.32
N THR A 89 10.86 2.92 2.14
CA THR A 89 11.05 2.34 3.48
C THR A 89 10.04 1.25 3.77
N SER A 90 10.53 0.03 4.04
CA SER A 90 9.75 -1.05 4.62
C SER A 90 9.82 -0.96 6.15
N LEU A 91 8.68 -1.04 6.83
CA LEU A 91 8.60 -0.98 8.28
C LEU A 91 7.42 -1.78 8.81
N THR A 92 7.46 -2.16 10.11
CA THR A 92 6.35 -2.89 10.69
C THR A 92 5.09 -2.01 10.78
N ARG A 93 3.93 -2.64 10.65
CA ARG A 93 2.62 -1.96 10.82
C ARG A 93 2.53 -1.17 12.13
N GLU A 94 3.05 -1.73 13.22
CA GLU A 94 3.16 -1.02 14.50
C GLU A 94 3.94 0.28 14.36
N LYS A 95 5.13 0.22 13.73
CA LYS A 95 5.98 1.41 13.53
C LYS A 95 5.32 2.43 12.61
N LEU A 96 4.61 1.99 11.57
CA LEU A 96 3.88 2.89 10.67
C LEU A 96 2.78 3.65 11.43
N ILE A 97 1.97 2.96 12.24
CA ILE A 97 0.94 3.59 13.08
C ILE A 97 1.57 4.55 14.10
N MET A 98 2.69 4.17 14.72
CA MET A 98 3.39 5.03 15.69
C MET A 98 4.00 6.27 15.03
N LYS A 99 4.55 6.17 13.81
CA LYS A 99 5.05 7.32 13.06
C LYS A 99 3.91 8.27 12.69
N ALA A 100 2.80 7.75 12.19
CA ALA A 100 1.59 8.54 11.90
C ALA A 100 1.04 9.24 13.17
N ALA A 101 0.99 8.54 14.30
CA ALA A 101 0.58 9.11 15.58
C ALA A 101 1.52 10.23 16.04
N LYS A 102 2.83 10.04 15.88
CA LYS A 102 3.84 11.06 16.19
C LYS A 102 3.64 12.33 15.37
N GLN A 103 3.32 12.19 14.08
CA GLN A 103 3.03 13.31 13.18
C GLN A 103 1.80 14.11 13.65
N LEU A 104 0.80 13.42 14.20
CA LEU A 104 -0.41 14.02 14.76
C LEU A 104 -0.25 14.50 16.22
N GLY A 105 0.95 14.39 16.81
CA GLY A 105 1.20 14.76 18.21
C GLY A 105 0.54 13.84 19.24
N VAL A 106 0.14 12.63 18.85
CA VAL A 106 -0.58 11.65 19.69
C VAL A 106 0.34 10.49 20.07
N LYS A 107 0.16 9.94 21.27
CA LYS A 107 0.81 8.68 21.70
C LYS A 107 -0.17 7.54 21.57
N VAL A 108 0.17 6.53 20.78
CA VAL A 108 -0.63 5.32 20.58
C VAL A 108 0.08 4.10 21.15
N LYS A 109 -0.70 3.16 21.73
CA LYS A 109 -0.24 1.81 22.08
C LYS A 109 -0.86 0.82 21.11
N VAL A 110 -0.04 0.04 20.42
CA VAL A 110 -0.49 -0.94 19.42
C VAL A 110 -0.41 -2.36 19.99
N PHE A 111 -1.54 -3.05 20.00
CA PHE A 111 -1.65 -4.44 20.44
C PHE A 111 -1.90 -5.35 19.23
N SER A 112 -1.25 -6.51 19.23
CA SER A 112 -1.46 -7.51 18.20
C SER A 112 -2.61 -8.42 18.55
N LEU A 113 -3.54 -8.58 17.62
CA LEU A 113 -4.56 -9.63 17.67
C LEU A 113 -4.10 -10.84 16.84
N PRO A 114 -4.27 -12.06 17.35
CA PRO A 114 -4.01 -13.27 16.58
C PRO A 114 -4.92 -13.35 15.36
N LEU A 115 -4.38 -13.76 14.22
CA LEU A 115 -5.14 -13.86 12.95
C LEU A 115 -6.34 -14.82 13.04
N PHE A 116 -6.25 -15.89 13.84
CA PHE A 116 -7.36 -16.83 13.97
C PHE A 116 -8.64 -16.16 14.52
N LEU A 117 -8.50 -15.14 15.39
CA LEU A 117 -9.64 -14.35 15.86
C LEU A 117 -10.27 -13.56 14.70
N GLY A 118 -9.44 -13.00 13.84
CA GLY A 118 -9.91 -12.32 12.63
C GLY A 118 -10.69 -13.24 11.69
N TYR A 119 -10.17 -14.42 11.42
CA TYR A 119 -10.86 -15.43 10.59
C TYR A 119 -12.17 -15.91 11.21
N THR A 120 -12.19 -16.10 12.52
CA THR A 120 -13.43 -16.48 13.24
C THR A 120 -14.46 -15.37 13.16
N LEU A 121 -14.05 -14.13 13.39
CA LEU A 121 -14.92 -12.96 13.30
C LEU A 121 -15.43 -12.77 11.86
N ALA A 122 -14.57 -12.88 10.86
CA ALA A 122 -14.96 -12.78 9.46
C ALA A 122 -16.00 -13.87 9.07
N ARG A 123 -15.88 -15.07 9.64
CA ARG A 123 -16.86 -16.13 9.41
C ARG A 123 -18.22 -15.80 10.03
N ILE A 124 -18.24 -15.31 11.28
CA ILE A 124 -19.46 -14.90 11.98
C ILE A 124 -20.12 -13.72 11.25
N CYS A 125 -19.35 -12.68 10.92
CA CYS A 125 -19.86 -11.53 10.18
C CYS A 125 -20.42 -11.90 8.80
N GLY A 126 -19.77 -12.84 8.09
CA GLY A 126 -20.26 -13.34 6.80
C GLY A 126 -21.56 -14.14 6.87
N MET A 127 -21.91 -14.69 8.07
CA MET A 127 -23.20 -15.35 8.30
C MET A 127 -24.31 -14.36 8.65
N LEU A 128 -23.96 -13.24 9.31
CA LEU A 128 -24.92 -12.28 9.86
C LEU A 128 -25.18 -11.09 8.93
N PHE A 129 -24.24 -10.72 8.08
CA PHE A 129 -24.31 -9.50 7.27
C PHE A 129 -24.13 -9.81 5.77
N SER A 130 -24.96 -9.24 4.93
CA SER A 130 -24.82 -9.29 3.46
C SER A 130 -23.55 -8.55 2.98
N HIS A 131 -23.11 -7.54 3.74
CA HIS A 131 -21.87 -6.79 3.50
C HIS A 131 -21.03 -6.79 4.79
N PRO A 132 -20.26 -7.87 5.04
CA PRO A 132 -19.51 -8.00 6.29
C PRO A 132 -18.38 -6.96 6.35
N PRO A 133 -18.18 -6.31 7.51
CA PRO A 133 -17.12 -5.30 7.70
C PRO A 133 -15.71 -5.90 7.64
N ILE A 134 -15.57 -7.20 7.85
CA ILE A 134 -14.32 -7.95 7.76
C ILE A 134 -14.56 -9.20 6.92
N THR A 135 -13.74 -9.40 5.89
CA THR A 135 -13.80 -10.57 5.02
C THR A 135 -12.52 -11.40 5.09
N ARG A 136 -12.62 -12.68 4.73
CA ARG A 136 -11.44 -13.55 4.60
C ARG A 136 -10.43 -13.01 3.59
N ALA A 137 -10.91 -12.39 2.51
CA ALA A 137 -10.05 -11.80 1.50
C ALA A 137 -9.24 -10.61 2.05
N MET A 138 -9.86 -9.77 2.87
CA MET A 138 -9.16 -8.66 3.56
C MET A 138 -8.09 -9.19 4.51
N LEU A 139 -8.35 -10.26 5.25
CA LEU A 139 -7.36 -10.86 6.15
C LEU A 139 -6.21 -11.54 5.39
N GLY A 140 -6.51 -12.13 4.21
CA GLY A 140 -5.50 -12.74 3.35
C GLY A 140 -4.48 -11.75 2.79
N VAL A 141 -4.86 -10.48 2.59
CA VAL A 141 -3.92 -9.41 2.19
C VAL A 141 -2.91 -9.13 3.31
N LEU A 142 -3.31 -9.29 4.57
CA LEU A 142 -2.43 -9.08 5.73
C LEU A 142 -1.38 -10.18 5.91
N ASP A 143 -1.45 -11.26 5.14
CA ASP A 143 -0.57 -12.43 5.28
C ASP A 143 0.74 -12.30 4.48
N HIS A 144 0.90 -11.21 3.77
CA HIS A 144 2.12 -10.89 3.03
C HIS A 144 2.88 -9.77 3.74
N ASP A 145 4.19 -9.88 3.72
CA ASP A 145 5.10 -8.84 4.16
C ASP A 145 5.62 -8.10 2.92
N ASP A 146 5.54 -6.77 2.94
CA ASP A 146 6.04 -5.92 1.87
C ASP A 146 7.48 -5.50 2.19
N ASP A 147 8.44 -6.13 1.50
CA ASP A 147 9.87 -5.83 1.62
C ASP A 147 10.51 -5.92 0.23
N ILE A 148 10.18 -4.95 -0.60
CA ILE A 148 10.60 -4.86 -2.01
C ILE A 148 11.77 -3.88 -2.09
N ASP A 149 12.87 -4.26 -2.76
CA ASP A 149 13.92 -3.28 -3.08
C ASP A 149 13.37 -2.23 -4.07
N PRO A 150 13.24 -0.97 -3.67
CA PRO A 150 12.66 0.06 -4.52
C PRO A 150 13.65 0.57 -5.58
N LEU A 151 14.96 0.37 -5.41
CA LEU A 151 16.00 0.99 -6.22
C LEU A 151 15.99 0.56 -7.70
N PRO A 152 15.82 -0.74 -8.05
CA PRO A 152 15.84 -1.13 -9.45
C PRO A 152 14.73 -0.45 -10.25
N SER A 153 13.50 -0.52 -9.72
CA SER A 153 12.32 0.04 -10.41
C SER A 153 12.33 1.57 -10.44
N SER A 154 12.71 2.24 -9.36
CA SER A 154 12.76 3.71 -9.32
C SER A 154 13.80 4.28 -10.27
N LYS A 155 14.97 3.65 -10.39
CA LYS A 155 16.01 4.04 -11.34
C LYS A 155 15.57 3.84 -12.79
N GLU A 156 14.98 2.69 -13.09
CA GLU A 156 14.50 2.37 -14.45
C GLU A 156 13.36 3.30 -14.87
N LEU A 157 12.43 3.58 -13.96
CA LEU A 157 11.32 4.50 -14.19
C LEU A 157 11.73 5.96 -14.13
N GLY A 158 12.90 6.28 -13.59
CA GLY A 158 13.48 7.62 -13.55
C GLY A 158 12.83 8.56 -12.54
N ILE A 159 12.42 8.02 -11.37
CA ILE A 159 11.81 8.80 -10.29
C ILE A 159 12.64 8.78 -9.02
N ASN A 160 12.46 9.83 -8.23
CA ASN A 160 12.90 9.89 -6.84
C ASN A 160 11.68 9.65 -5.95
N LEU A 161 11.73 8.63 -5.12
CA LEU A 161 10.63 8.29 -4.21
C LEU A 161 10.59 9.26 -3.03
N THR A 162 9.39 9.70 -2.69
CA THR A 162 9.14 10.58 -1.55
C THR A 162 9.44 9.87 -0.25
N ALA A 163 10.17 10.52 0.66
CA ALA A 163 10.49 9.96 1.97
C ALA A 163 9.21 9.74 2.81
N LEU A 164 9.21 8.68 3.63
CA LEU A 164 8.03 8.30 4.41
C LEU A 164 7.52 9.44 5.31
N ASP A 165 8.41 10.19 5.93
CA ASP A 165 8.01 11.27 6.85
C ASP A 165 7.36 12.44 6.08
N GLU A 166 7.84 12.78 4.90
CA GLU A 166 7.23 13.78 3.99
C GLU A 166 5.85 13.31 3.50
N MET A 167 5.75 12.04 3.13
CA MET A 167 4.50 11.42 2.70
C MET A 167 3.44 11.49 3.82
N LEU A 168 3.81 11.14 5.05
CA LEU A 168 2.92 11.19 6.21
C LEU A 168 2.52 12.65 6.53
N GLU A 169 3.44 13.61 6.42
CA GLU A 169 3.14 15.02 6.61
C GLU A 169 2.09 15.50 5.59
N ALA A 170 2.29 15.20 4.32
CA ALA A 170 1.40 15.62 3.25
C ALA A 170 0.01 14.99 3.33
N THR A 171 -0.11 13.74 3.82
CA THR A 171 -1.36 12.98 3.73
C THR A 171 -2.15 12.92 5.05
N ILE A 172 -1.47 13.00 6.19
CA ILE A 172 -2.10 12.81 7.51
C ILE A 172 -2.33 14.12 8.23
N SER A 173 -1.45 15.12 8.02
CA SER A 173 -1.55 16.43 8.70
C SER A 173 -2.49 17.41 8.00
N ALA A 174 -2.91 17.08 6.77
CA ALA A 174 -3.85 17.86 5.97
C ALA A 174 -5.29 17.81 6.49
#